data_7008addec2da5d2f3a0f79da76f58f22
#
_entry.id   7008addec2da5d2f3a0f79da76f58f22
#
_cell.length_a   1.000
_cell.length_b   1.000
_cell.length_c   1.000
_cell.angle_alpha   90.00
_cell.angle_beta   90.00
_cell.angle_gamma   90.00
#
_symmetry.space_group_name_H-M   'P 1'
#
loop_
_entity.id
_entity.type
_entity.pdbx_description
1 polymer ?
#
loop_
_entity_poly.entity_id
_entity_poly.type
_entity_poly.pdbx_seq_one_letter_code
_entity_poly.pdbx_strand_id
1 'polypeptide(L)'
;MNFDAEFRQRATDALKTKNAVKPCPRCGNQSFTLIDGMFKHFLQLRLEDTAIGGPSVPTIVVGCTNCGWLAEHAMGALGLLPEQPAEREKGA
;
A
#
# COMPACT_ATOMS: atom_id res chain seq x y z
N MET A 1 -12.52 6.62 3.51
CA MET A 1 -11.98 7.13 2.26
C MET A 1 -12.10 6.08 1.18
N ASN A 2 -12.74 6.43 0.10
CA ASN A 2 -12.89 5.51 -1.01
C ASN A 2 -11.99 5.92 -2.15
N PHE A 3 -11.40 4.95 -2.81
CA PHE A 3 -10.62 5.20 -4.01
C PHE A 3 -11.59 5.38 -5.16
N ASP A 4 -11.39 6.42 -5.96
CA ASP A 4 -12.17 6.55 -7.17
C ASP A 4 -11.62 5.64 -8.26
N ALA A 5 -12.34 5.59 -9.39
CA ALA A 5 -11.96 4.66 -10.45
C ALA A 5 -10.59 4.99 -11.03
N GLU A 6 -10.27 6.27 -11.12
CA GLU A 6 -8.98 6.66 -11.67
C GLU A 6 -7.84 6.22 -10.77
N PHE A 7 -7.99 6.38 -9.46
CA PHE A 7 -6.93 5.96 -8.55
C PHE A 7 -6.80 4.45 -8.55
N ARG A 8 -7.92 3.73 -8.59
CA ARG A 8 -7.85 2.28 -8.63
C ARG A 8 -7.12 1.80 -9.87
N GLN A 9 -7.34 2.46 -11.00
CA GLN A 9 -6.62 2.09 -12.22
C GLN A 9 -5.13 2.38 -12.09
N ARG A 10 -4.79 3.53 -11.52
CA ARG A 10 -3.39 3.88 -11.32
C ARG A 10 -2.70 2.89 -10.39
N ALA A 11 -3.38 2.49 -9.34
CA ALA A 11 -2.81 1.53 -8.40
C ALA A 11 -2.59 0.18 -9.07
N THR A 12 -3.58 -0.27 -9.84
CA THR A 12 -3.45 -1.54 -10.54
C THR A 12 -2.30 -1.50 -11.54
N ASP A 13 -2.20 -0.39 -12.28
CA ASP A 13 -1.12 -0.27 -13.25
C ASP A 13 0.25 -0.23 -12.58
N ALA A 14 0.32 0.44 -11.43
CA ALA A 14 1.59 0.52 -10.71
C ALA A 14 2.02 -0.86 -10.23
N LEU A 15 1.08 -1.65 -9.73
CA LEU A 15 1.41 -3.01 -9.29
C LEU A 15 1.89 -3.86 -10.45
N LYS A 16 1.26 -3.72 -11.61
CA LYS A 16 1.71 -4.47 -12.78
C LYS A 16 3.10 -4.03 -13.23
N THR A 17 3.33 -2.72 -13.23
CA THR A 17 4.63 -2.19 -13.65
C THR A 17 5.75 -2.69 -12.75
N LYS A 18 5.49 -2.80 -11.46
CA LYS A 18 6.48 -3.29 -10.51
C LYS A 18 6.51 -4.81 -10.42
N ASN A 19 5.78 -5.49 -11.30
CA ASN A 19 5.76 -6.95 -11.33
C ASN A 19 5.28 -7.54 -10.02
N ALA A 20 4.29 -6.89 -9.42
CA ALA A 20 3.78 -7.29 -8.11
C ALA A 20 2.47 -8.07 -8.21
N VAL A 21 2.01 -8.38 -9.41
CA VAL A 21 0.77 -9.14 -9.60
C VAL A 21 1.15 -10.61 -9.72
N LYS A 22 1.08 -11.31 -8.59
CA LYS A 22 1.49 -12.71 -8.51
C LYS A 22 0.37 -13.54 -7.91
N PRO A 23 0.36 -14.84 -8.14
CA PRO A 23 -0.63 -15.69 -7.49
C PRO A 23 -0.50 -15.64 -5.98
N CYS A 24 -1.60 -15.90 -5.30
CA CYS A 24 -1.61 -15.92 -3.85
C CYS A 24 -0.66 -16.99 -3.33
N PRO A 25 0.29 -16.64 -2.47
CA PRO A 25 1.24 -17.63 -1.97
C PRO A 25 0.59 -18.62 -0.98
N ARG A 26 -0.63 -18.33 -0.55
CA ARG A 26 -1.31 -19.20 0.41
C ARG A 26 -2.19 -20.23 -0.28
N CYS A 27 -2.87 -19.85 -1.35
CA CYS A 27 -3.82 -20.77 -1.98
C CYS A 27 -3.68 -20.87 -3.49
N GLY A 28 -2.80 -20.05 -4.08
CA GLY A 28 -2.57 -20.11 -5.52
C GLY A 28 -3.58 -19.38 -6.37
N ASN A 29 -4.59 -18.78 -5.75
CA ASN A 29 -5.59 -18.01 -6.50
C ASN A 29 -4.95 -16.84 -7.20
N GLN A 30 -5.44 -16.51 -8.40
CA GLN A 30 -4.86 -15.42 -9.18
C GLN A 30 -5.70 -14.17 -9.19
N SER A 31 -6.78 -14.15 -8.43
CA SER A 31 -7.70 -13.01 -8.41
C SER A 31 -7.59 -12.29 -7.09
N PHE A 32 -7.33 -10.99 -7.17
CA PHE A 32 -7.20 -10.13 -6.00
C PHE A 32 -8.10 -8.93 -6.16
N THR A 33 -8.50 -8.36 -5.04
CA THR A 33 -9.28 -7.13 -5.04
C THR A 33 -8.52 -6.06 -4.27
N LEU A 34 -8.55 -4.84 -4.80
CA LEU A 34 -7.96 -3.69 -4.12
C LEU A 34 -8.94 -3.20 -3.08
N ILE A 35 -8.49 -3.15 -1.83
CA ILE A 35 -9.34 -2.68 -0.75
C ILE A 35 -9.42 -1.16 -0.82
N ASP A 36 -10.64 -0.63 -0.73
CA ASP A 36 -10.84 0.81 -0.75
C ASP A 36 -10.29 1.43 0.51
N GLY A 37 -9.35 2.35 0.32
CA GLY A 37 -8.76 3.05 1.43
C GLY A 37 -7.30 2.72 1.56
N MET A 38 -6.61 3.50 2.35
CA MET A 38 -5.20 3.25 2.59
C MET A 38 -4.97 3.01 4.06
N PHE A 39 -3.91 2.26 4.33
CA PHE A 39 -3.50 1.97 5.70
C PHE A 39 -2.25 2.77 6.00
N LYS A 40 -2.06 3.10 7.25
CA LYS A 40 -0.86 3.79 7.69
C LYS A 40 -0.23 3.00 8.82
N HIS A 41 1.07 2.75 8.68
CA HIS A 41 1.83 2.11 9.73
C HIS A 41 2.72 3.16 10.36
N PHE A 42 2.48 3.46 11.61
CA PHE A 42 3.27 4.47 12.31
C PHE A 42 4.61 3.89 12.68
N LEU A 43 5.66 4.67 12.41
CA LEU A 43 7.00 4.24 12.74
C LEU A 43 7.28 4.59 14.19
N GLN A 44 7.88 3.64 14.89
CA GLN A 44 8.26 3.83 16.28
C GLN A 44 9.77 3.90 16.33
N LEU A 45 10.29 5.05 16.76
CA LEU A 45 11.72 5.27 16.72
C LEU A 45 12.43 4.67 17.91
N ARG A 46 11.71 4.41 18.99
CA ARG A 46 12.27 3.83 20.20
C ARG A 46 11.37 2.68 20.62
N LEU A 47 12.02 1.65 21.14
CA LEU A 47 11.28 0.43 21.47
C LEU A 47 10.19 0.67 22.50
N GLU A 48 10.47 1.52 23.47
CA GLU A 48 9.55 1.72 24.60
C GLU A 48 8.55 2.85 24.36
N ASP A 49 8.63 3.56 23.25
CA ASP A 49 7.74 4.69 22.98
C ASP A 49 6.63 4.24 22.05
N THR A 50 5.46 4.84 22.24
CA THR A 50 4.37 4.69 21.27
C THR A 50 4.14 6.04 20.63
N ALA A 51 4.54 6.16 19.38
CA ALA A 51 4.46 7.43 18.66
C ALA A 51 3.19 7.44 17.80
N ILE A 52 2.22 8.23 18.21
CA ILE A 52 1.00 8.41 17.44
C ILE A 52 1.09 9.75 16.75
N GLY A 53 0.88 9.73 15.42
CA GLY A 53 0.95 10.96 14.66
C GLY A 53 2.33 11.30 14.16
N GLY A 54 3.33 10.45 14.42
CA GLY A 54 4.67 10.65 13.92
C GLY A 54 4.82 10.13 12.50
N PRO A 55 6.03 9.81 12.10
CA PRO A 55 6.27 9.29 10.75
C PRO A 55 5.48 8.02 10.52
N SER A 56 5.04 7.85 9.28
CA SER A 56 4.25 6.68 8.94
C SER A 56 4.52 6.28 7.51
N VAL A 57 4.17 5.02 7.19
CA VAL A 57 4.25 4.49 5.84
C VAL A 57 2.84 4.26 5.36
N PRO A 58 2.35 5.03 4.40
CA PRO A 58 1.03 4.76 3.83
C PRO A 58 1.13 3.61 2.83
N THR A 59 0.13 2.73 2.87
CA THR A 59 0.13 1.53 2.04
C THR A 59 -1.22 1.35 1.38
N ILE A 60 -1.23 0.62 0.27
CA ILE A 60 -2.46 0.05 -0.28
C ILE A 60 -2.42 -1.46 -0.06
N VAL A 61 -3.60 -2.05 -0.01
CA VAL A 61 -3.73 -3.47 0.32
C VAL A 61 -4.59 -4.14 -0.72
N VAL A 62 -4.11 -5.27 -1.23
CA VAL A 62 -4.93 -6.12 -2.09
C VAL A 62 -5.18 -7.42 -1.34
N GLY A 63 -6.38 -7.95 -1.50
CA GLY A 63 -6.77 -9.17 -0.81
C GLY A 63 -7.12 -10.27 -1.78
N CYS A 64 -6.68 -11.48 -1.47
CA CYS A 64 -7.04 -12.64 -2.26
C CYS A 64 -8.54 -12.88 -2.16
N THR A 65 -9.20 -13.01 -3.29
CA THR A 65 -10.65 -13.16 -3.28
C THR A 65 -11.08 -14.56 -2.86
N ASN A 66 -10.15 -15.47 -2.71
CA ASN A 66 -10.49 -16.83 -2.30
C ASN A 66 -10.23 -17.06 -0.82
N CYS A 67 -9.00 -16.86 -0.36
CA CYS A 67 -8.67 -17.19 1.02
C CYS A 67 -8.56 -15.98 1.93
N GLY A 68 -8.58 -14.76 1.38
CA GLY A 68 -8.52 -13.56 2.20
C GLY A 68 -7.13 -13.11 2.58
N TRP A 69 -6.09 -13.71 2.03
CA TRP A 69 -4.73 -13.27 2.31
C TRP A 69 -4.53 -11.84 1.83
N LEU A 70 -3.92 -11.02 2.66
CA LEU A 70 -3.73 -9.60 2.34
C LEU A 70 -2.27 -9.34 1.99
N ALA A 71 -2.07 -8.59 0.91
CA ALA A 71 -0.75 -8.15 0.49
C ALA A 71 -0.72 -6.63 0.53
N GLU A 72 0.25 -6.09 1.22
CA GLU A 72 0.34 -4.66 1.48
C GLU A 72 1.53 -4.08 0.74
N HIS A 73 1.35 -2.92 0.11
CA HIS A 73 2.40 -2.30 -0.69
C HIS A 73 2.53 -0.85 -0.29
N ALA A 74 3.77 -0.40 -0.08
CA ALA A 74 4.03 0.99 0.26
C ALA A 74 3.68 1.88 -0.93
N MET A 75 2.84 2.89 -0.69
CA MET A 75 2.39 3.76 -1.77
C MET A 75 3.52 4.56 -2.39
N GLY A 76 4.52 4.93 -1.58
CA GLY A 76 5.64 5.68 -2.11
C GLY A 76 6.45 4.90 -3.13
N ALA A 77 6.63 3.60 -2.89
CA ALA A 77 7.38 2.75 -3.82
C ALA A 77 6.63 2.58 -5.13
N LEU A 78 5.31 2.71 -5.09
CA LEU A 78 4.49 2.56 -6.30
C LEU A 78 4.27 3.88 -7.01
N GLY A 79 4.76 4.99 -6.47
CA GLY A 79 4.53 6.28 -7.08
C GLY A 79 3.11 6.77 -6.95
N LEU A 80 2.42 6.35 -5.90
CA LEU A 80 1.00 6.67 -5.73
C LEU A 80 0.75 7.78 -4.72
N LEU A 81 1.79 8.32 -4.09
CA LEU A 81 1.59 9.39 -3.15
C LEU A 81 1.24 10.67 -3.88
N PRO A 82 0.43 11.54 -3.26
CA PRO A 82 0.20 12.84 -3.87
C PRO A 82 1.50 13.60 -3.97
N GLU A 83 1.54 14.60 -4.85
CA GLU A 83 2.74 15.40 -5.00
C GLU A 83 3.08 16.04 -3.68
N GLN A 84 4.37 15.97 -3.29
CA GLN A 84 4.79 16.37 -1.98
C GLN A 84 5.86 17.44 -2.05
N PRO A 85 6.02 18.26 -1.01
CA PRO A 85 7.18 19.11 -0.93
C PRO A 85 8.46 18.29 -0.93
N ALA A 86 9.56 18.95 -1.34
CA ALA A 86 10.81 18.24 -1.53
C ALA A 86 11.31 17.56 -0.26
N GLU A 87 11.04 18.15 0.88
CA GLU A 87 11.56 17.57 2.12
C GLU A 87 10.98 16.21 2.41
N ARG A 88 9.87 15.87 1.76
CA ARG A 88 9.28 14.56 1.98
C ARG A 88 10.14 13.43 1.47
N GLU A 89 10.93 13.70 0.49
CA GLU A 89 11.71 12.64 -0.13
C GLU A 89 12.87 12.22 0.73
N LYS A 90 13.30 13.10 1.60
CA LYS A 90 14.43 12.76 2.44
C LYS A 90 14.09 11.73 3.49
N GLY A 91 12.82 11.58 3.78
CA GLY A 91 12.41 10.58 4.73
C GLY A 91 12.25 9.20 4.14
N ALA A 92 12.40 9.12 2.85
CA ALA A 92 12.21 7.83 2.19
C ALA A 92 13.35 6.90 2.42
#